data_c47626bae7fb15e804f14184e34b23e1
#
_entry.id   c47626bae7fb15e804f14184e34b23e1
#
_cell.length_a   1.000
_cell.length_b   1.000
_cell.length_c   1.000
_cell.angle_alpha   90.00
_cell.angle_beta   90.00
_cell.angle_gamma   90.00
#
_symmetry.space_group_name_H-M   'P 1'
#
loop_
_entity.id
_entity.type
_entity.pdbx_description
1 polymer ?
#
loop_
_entity_poly.entity_id
_entity_poly.type
_entity_poly.pdbx_seq_one_letter_code
_entity_poly.pdbx_strand_id
1 'polypeptide(L)'
;PSTVEDSISVASINNKIITTEVFEVKGLEGNADVDNGKFDYSKSATDTDFEKGKEYEYVAVGLGKEEDFKDLDLTGKLALIQRGEIPFTEKIANALHHGAVGALVYNNVEGSNLGMAIDGDAKKIPSVFISKRYGEALKTGSYKVVFNNTMANRPSPEADQLSDFSSWGVTTDGQLKPDVTAPGGNIFSSLNDNTYGD
;
A
#
# COMPACT_ATOMS: atom_id res chain seq x y z
N PRO A 1 -4.78 -30.81 16.31
CA PRO A 1 -4.59 -30.56 17.77
C PRO A 1 -5.89 -30.27 18.49
N SER A 2 -6.87 -29.67 17.80
CA SER A 2 -8.18 -29.26 18.38
C SER A 2 -9.22 -30.38 18.48
N THR A 3 -8.84 -31.62 18.24
CA THR A 3 -9.70 -32.82 18.34
C THR A 3 -9.62 -33.51 19.71
N VAL A 4 -8.83 -32.97 20.65
CA VAL A 4 -8.74 -33.46 22.00
C VAL A 4 -9.92 -32.93 22.81
N GLU A 5 -10.66 -33.83 23.49
CA GLU A 5 -11.93 -33.54 24.17
C GLU A 5 -11.80 -32.43 25.23
N ASP A 6 -10.71 -32.47 26.02
CA ASP A 6 -10.44 -31.50 27.09
C ASP A 6 -9.66 -30.25 26.64
N SER A 7 -9.57 -29.99 25.33
CA SER A 7 -8.84 -28.83 24.80
C SER A 7 -9.79 -27.68 24.40
N ILE A 8 -9.40 -26.46 24.72
CA ILE A 8 -10.04 -25.25 24.17
C ILE A 8 -9.38 -24.94 22.81
N SER A 9 -10.19 -24.98 21.77
CA SER A 9 -9.76 -24.65 20.41
C SER A 9 -10.09 -23.18 20.12
N VAL A 10 -9.07 -22.44 19.71
CA VAL A 10 -9.19 -20.99 19.42
C VAL A 10 -8.98 -20.76 17.93
N ALA A 11 -10.00 -20.16 17.27
CA ALA A 11 -9.84 -19.66 15.91
C ALA A 11 -9.20 -18.28 15.88
N SER A 12 -8.55 -17.97 14.78
CA SER A 12 -8.01 -16.65 14.50
C SER A 12 -9.05 -15.78 13.80
N ILE A 13 -9.23 -14.55 14.30
CA ILE A 13 -9.94 -13.49 13.58
C ILE A 13 -8.97 -12.36 13.27
N ASN A 14 -9.26 -11.63 12.19
CA ASN A 14 -8.45 -10.49 11.78
C ASN A 14 -8.63 -9.31 12.73
N ASN A 15 -7.52 -8.64 13.03
CA ASN A 15 -7.51 -7.48 13.91
C ASN A 15 -8.34 -6.33 13.32
N LYS A 16 -8.90 -5.49 14.19
CA LYS A 16 -9.69 -4.29 13.79
C LYS A 16 -8.83 -3.19 13.20
N ILE A 17 -7.55 -3.19 13.50
CA ILE A 17 -6.60 -2.17 13.09
C ILE A 17 -5.42 -2.85 12.43
N ILE A 18 -5.04 -2.35 11.26
CA ILE A 18 -3.79 -2.66 10.58
C ILE A 18 -2.83 -1.46 10.72
N THR A 19 -1.54 -1.74 10.87
CA THR A 19 -0.50 -0.73 10.87
C THR A 19 0.20 -0.76 9.52
N THR A 20 0.23 0.36 8.82
CA THR A 20 0.77 0.46 7.46
C THR A 20 1.75 1.62 7.32
N GLU A 21 2.71 1.49 6.43
CA GLU A 21 3.58 2.62 6.07
C GLU A 21 2.79 3.70 5.35
N VAL A 22 3.12 4.96 5.67
CA VAL A 22 2.51 6.14 5.05
C VAL A 22 3.58 7.14 4.62
N PHE A 23 3.32 7.84 3.52
CA PHE A 23 4.01 9.10 3.23
C PHE A 23 3.14 10.29 3.60
N GLU A 24 3.77 11.43 3.80
CA GLU A 24 3.11 12.68 4.18
C GLU A 24 2.94 13.59 2.97
N VAL A 25 1.78 14.24 2.88
CA VAL A 25 1.48 15.23 1.84
C VAL A 25 1.37 16.60 2.48
N LYS A 26 2.35 17.44 2.25
CA LYS A 26 2.40 18.81 2.73
C LYS A 26 1.31 19.65 2.06
N GLY A 27 0.47 20.30 2.88
CA GLY A 27 -0.68 21.07 2.43
C GLY A 27 -2.02 20.34 2.56
N LEU A 28 -2.01 19.07 3.00
CA LEU A 28 -3.22 18.30 3.32
C LEU A 28 -3.33 17.94 4.81
N GLU A 29 -2.48 18.51 5.65
CA GLU A 29 -2.54 18.35 7.10
C GLU A 29 -3.89 18.86 7.63
N GLY A 30 -4.57 18.05 8.45
CA GLY A 30 -5.88 18.39 9.01
C GLY A 30 -7.07 18.14 8.07
N ASN A 31 -6.86 17.69 6.86
CA ASN A 31 -7.94 17.26 5.98
C ASN A 31 -8.31 15.80 6.26
N ALA A 32 -9.40 15.59 7.02
CA ALA A 32 -9.86 14.26 7.44
C ALA A 32 -10.33 13.39 6.24
N ASP A 33 -10.80 13.99 5.16
CA ASP A 33 -11.26 13.27 3.96
C ASP A 33 -10.13 12.53 3.26
N VAL A 34 -8.89 12.90 3.53
CA VAL A 34 -7.67 12.28 2.98
C VAL A 34 -6.67 11.96 4.08
N ASP A 35 -7.13 11.43 5.19
CA ASP A 35 -6.34 10.91 6.31
C ASP A 35 -5.31 11.91 6.86
N ASN A 36 -5.67 13.18 6.87
CA ASN A 36 -4.82 14.29 7.32
C ASN A 36 -3.48 14.36 6.57
N GLY A 37 -3.49 14.02 5.28
CA GLY A 37 -2.30 14.02 4.43
C GLY A 37 -1.32 12.86 4.69
N LYS A 38 -1.74 11.81 5.38
CA LYS A 38 -0.95 10.58 5.59
C LYS A 38 -1.48 9.48 4.70
N PHE A 39 -0.83 9.22 3.59
CA PHE A 39 -1.28 8.30 2.56
C PHE A 39 -0.57 6.95 2.68
N ASP A 40 -1.34 5.90 2.94
CA ASP A 40 -0.83 4.53 2.91
C ASP A 40 -0.57 4.07 1.47
N TYR A 41 0.44 3.22 1.32
CA TYR A 41 0.91 2.78 0.02
C TYR A 41 1.44 1.35 0.05
N SER A 42 1.53 0.74 -1.13
CA SER A 42 2.28 -0.50 -1.35
C SER A 42 3.56 -0.20 -2.12
N LYS A 43 4.70 -0.67 -1.62
CA LYS A 43 6.00 -0.56 -2.30
C LYS A 43 6.11 -1.54 -3.46
N SER A 44 6.79 -1.14 -4.53
CA SER A 44 7.28 -2.06 -5.54
C SER A 44 8.69 -2.55 -5.19
N ALA A 45 9.08 -3.70 -5.74
CA ALA A 45 10.46 -4.19 -5.62
C ALA A 45 11.37 -3.40 -6.57
N THR A 46 11.93 -2.30 -6.08
CA THR A 46 12.83 -1.39 -6.81
C THR A 46 14.27 -1.50 -6.29
N ASP A 47 15.24 -1.12 -7.13
CA ASP A 47 16.67 -1.12 -6.77
C ASP A 47 17.04 0.09 -5.88
N THR A 48 16.14 1.06 -5.77
CA THR A 48 16.33 2.30 -5.02
C THR A 48 15.09 2.62 -4.18
N ASP A 49 15.28 3.36 -3.09
CA ASP A 49 14.22 3.85 -2.23
C ASP A 49 14.08 5.38 -2.32
N PHE A 50 12.95 5.91 -1.86
CA PHE A 50 12.78 7.35 -1.68
C PHE A 50 13.72 7.86 -0.56
N GLU A 51 14.35 9.00 -0.79
CA GLU A 51 15.21 9.64 0.22
C GLU A 51 14.35 10.11 1.40
N LYS A 52 14.67 9.61 2.60
CA LYS A 52 13.94 9.95 3.82
C LYS A 52 14.01 11.46 4.11
N GLY A 53 12.85 12.06 4.35
CA GLY A 53 12.70 13.48 4.71
C GLY A 53 12.82 14.45 3.54
N LYS A 54 13.09 13.98 2.33
CA LYS A 54 13.13 14.81 1.15
C LYS A 54 11.71 15.17 0.69
N GLU A 55 11.52 16.44 0.39
CA GLU A 55 10.29 16.92 -0.23
C GLU A 55 10.36 16.74 -1.75
N TYR A 56 9.38 16.05 -2.30
CA TYR A 56 9.24 15.83 -3.73
C TYR A 56 8.06 16.62 -4.28
N GLU A 57 8.28 17.33 -5.36
CA GLU A 57 7.21 17.78 -6.24
C GLU A 57 6.79 16.64 -7.16
N TYR A 58 5.60 16.72 -7.73
CA TYR A 58 5.11 15.71 -8.67
C TYR A 58 4.37 16.36 -9.85
N VAL A 59 4.27 15.61 -10.93
CA VAL A 59 3.53 15.99 -12.13
C VAL A 59 2.54 14.88 -12.48
N ALA A 60 1.28 15.22 -12.68
CA ALA A 60 0.27 14.27 -13.15
C ALA A 60 0.45 14.02 -14.65
N VAL A 61 0.67 12.75 -15.02
CA VAL A 61 1.01 12.33 -16.38
C VAL A 61 -0.03 11.37 -17.00
N GLY A 62 -1.28 11.47 -16.58
CA GLY A 62 -2.36 10.64 -17.11
C GLY A 62 -2.11 9.13 -16.92
N LEU A 63 -2.20 8.37 -17.99
CA LEU A 63 -2.00 6.91 -17.98
C LEU A 63 -0.52 6.48 -18.05
N GLY A 64 0.40 7.43 -18.24
CA GLY A 64 1.84 7.15 -18.34
C GLY A 64 2.27 6.54 -19.67
N LYS A 65 1.51 6.76 -20.73
CA LYS A 65 1.91 6.46 -22.11
C LYS A 65 2.96 7.48 -22.57
N GLU A 66 3.74 7.14 -23.58
CA GLU A 66 4.78 8.05 -24.12
C GLU A 66 4.24 9.44 -24.48
N GLU A 67 3.04 9.48 -25.09
CA GLU A 67 2.38 10.73 -25.46
C GLU A 67 1.93 11.59 -24.27
N ASP A 68 1.70 10.98 -23.10
CA ASP A 68 1.25 11.68 -21.88
C ASP A 68 2.37 12.55 -21.25
N PHE A 69 3.62 12.31 -21.61
CA PHE A 69 4.77 13.06 -21.10
C PHE A 69 5.14 14.26 -21.96
N LYS A 70 4.52 14.41 -23.12
CA LYS A 70 4.82 15.48 -24.05
C LYS A 70 4.63 16.85 -23.38
N ASP A 71 5.63 17.72 -23.55
CA ASP A 71 5.66 19.09 -23.00
C ASP A 71 5.62 19.17 -21.44
N LEU A 72 5.87 18.06 -20.73
CA LEU A 72 5.98 18.01 -19.28
C LEU A 72 7.46 17.96 -18.84
N ASP A 73 7.80 18.73 -17.82
CA ASP A 73 9.11 18.67 -17.16
C ASP A 73 9.01 17.86 -15.86
N LEU A 74 9.55 16.63 -15.90
CA LEU A 74 9.63 15.74 -14.75
C LEU A 74 11.00 15.72 -14.09
N THR A 75 11.94 16.55 -14.54
CA THR A 75 13.30 16.56 -14.01
C THR A 75 13.31 16.78 -12.50
N GLY A 76 13.75 15.78 -11.75
CA GLY A 76 13.82 15.81 -10.29
C GLY A 76 12.47 15.68 -9.57
N LYS A 77 11.39 15.40 -10.28
CA LYS A 77 10.03 15.28 -9.72
C LYS A 77 9.53 13.84 -9.76
N LEU A 78 8.44 13.56 -9.06
CA LEU A 78 7.73 12.29 -9.16
C LEU A 78 6.70 12.34 -10.30
N ALA A 79 6.49 11.21 -10.96
CA ALA A 79 5.38 11.04 -11.88
C ALA A 79 4.15 10.53 -11.11
N LEU A 80 3.02 11.24 -11.17
CA LEU A 80 1.72 10.77 -10.67
C LEU A 80 0.96 10.14 -11.83
N ILE A 81 0.80 8.81 -11.82
CA ILE A 81 0.33 8.01 -12.96
C ILE A 81 -0.94 7.26 -12.59
N GLN A 82 -1.95 7.29 -13.43
CA GLN A 82 -3.16 6.49 -13.26
C GLN A 82 -2.95 5.05 -13.75
N ARG A 83 -3.44 4.09 -12.98
CA ARG A 83 -3.54 2.68 -13.42
C ARG A 83 -4.47 2.56 -14.62
N GLY A 84 -4.14 1.67 -15.56
CA GLY A 84 -4.98 1.33 -16.71
C GLY A 84 -4.18 1.20 -18.01
N GLU A 85 -4.75 0.56 -19.00
CA GLU A 85 -4.34 0.37 -20.38
C GLU A 85 -2.96 -0.28 -20.62
N ILE A 86 -1.87 0.24 -20.06
CA ILE A 86 -0.51 -0.29 -20.24
C ILE A 86 0.06 -0.85 -18.92
N PRO A 87 1.04 -1.79 -18.99
CA PRO A 87 1.67 -2.39 -17.81
C PRO A 87 2.36 -1.38 -16.89
N PHE A 88 2.46 -1.71 -15.59
CA PHE A 88 3.18 -0.86 -14.61
C PHE A 88 4.64 -0.63 -14.99
N THR A 89 5.32 -1.68 -15.47
CA THR A 89 6.71 -1.58 -15.95
C THR A 89 6.86 -0.50 -17.01
N GLU A 90 6.00 -0.48 -18.01
CA GLU A 90 6.04 0.49 -19.10
C GLU A 90 5.77 1.92 -18.59
N LYS A 91 4.75 2.11 -17.75
CA LYS A 91 4.44 3.41 -17.13
C LYS A 91 5.63 4.03 -16.40
N ILE A 92 6.29 3.21 -15.56
CA ILE A 92 7.39 3.67 -14.71
C ILE A 92 8.66 3.87 -15.54
N ALA A 93 8.92 2.99 -16.53
CA ALA A 93 10.03 3.16 -17.45
C ALA A 93 9.90 4.45 -18.28
N ASN A 94 8.71 4.76 -18.79
CA ASN A 94 8.45 6.01 -19.50
C ASN A 94 8.69 7.22 -18.59
N ALA A 95 8.22 7.17 -17.33
CA ALA A 95 8.49 8.23 -16.36
C ALA A 95 10.00 8.45 -16.13
N LEU A 96 10.78 7.38 -15.95
CA LEU A 96 12.24 7.44 -15.85
C LEU A 96 12.87 8.09 -17.08
N HIS A 97 12.49 7.67 -18.28
CA HIS A 97 13.03 8.20 -19.53
C HIS A 97 12.74 9.69 -19.72
N HIS A 98 11.66 10.19 -19.13
CA HIS A 98 11.30 11.61 -19.10
C HIS A 98 11.82 12.37 -17.87
N GLY A 99 12.78 11.80 -17.11
CA GLY A 99 13.51 12.48 -16.04
C GLY A 99 12.88 12.42 -14.67
N ALA A 100 11.81 11.64 -14.47
CA ALA A 100 11.25 11.43 -13.15
C ALA A 100 12.22 10.68 -12.23
N VAL A 101 12.26 11.07 -10.96
CA VAL A 101 13.11 10.46 -9.92
C VAL A 101 12.35 9.43 -9.08
N GLY A 102 11.07 9.21 -9.37
CA GLY A 102 10.20 8.21 -8.74
C GLY A 102 8.79 8.27 -9.31
N ALA A 103 7.97 7.30 -8.96
CA ALA A 103 6.59 7.21 -9.45
C ALA A 103 5.57 6.91 -8.34
N LEU A 104 4.46 7.61 -8.37
CA LEU A 104 3.26 7.35 -7.59
C LEU A 104 2.19 6.83 -8.55
N VAL A 105 1.88 5.56 -8.50
CA VAL A 105 0.82 4.97 -9.34
C VAL A 105 -0.45 4.85 -8.50
N TYR A 106 -1.54 5.44 -8.95
CA TYR A 106 -2.81 5.37 -8.23
C TYR A 106 -3.85 4.51 -8.94
N ASN A 107 -4.72 3.89 -8.14
CA ASN A 107 -5.76 3.01 -8.67
C ASN A 107 -6.81 3.81 -9.47
N ASN A 108 -7.38 3.18 -10.49
CA ASN A 108 -8.49 3.72 -11.28
C ASN A 108 -9.87 3.31 -10.75
N VAL A 109 -9.91 2.36 -9.80
CA VAL A 109 -11.11 1.89 -9.11
C VAL A 109 -10.92 1.98 -7.60
N GLU A 110 -12.00 2.03 -6.84
CA GLU A 110 -11.94 1.90 -5.39
C GLU A 110 -11.47 0.50 -5.01
N GLY A 111 -10.79 0.37 -3.88
CA GLY A 111 -10.26 -0.89 -3.36
C GLY A 111 -8.91 -0.73 -2.69
N SER A 112 -8.38 -1.86 -2.20
CA SER A 112 -7.09 -1.94 -1.52
C SER A 112 -5.92 -1.60 -2.45
N ASN A 113 -4.80 -1.21 -1.84
CA ASN A 113 -3.54 -1.04 -2.56
C ASN A 113 -3.07 -2.38 -3.15
N LEU A 114 -2.51 -2.32 -4.34
CA LEU A 114 -2.02 -3.50 -5.06
C LEU A 114 -0.49 -3.54 -5.05
N GLY A 115 0.06 -4.75 -5.03
CA GLY A 115 1.46 -4.95 -5.37
C GLY A 115 1.67 -4.76 -6.87
N MET A 116 2.65 -3.94 -7.25
CA MET A 116 3.03 -3.77 -8.65
C MET A 116 4.19 -4.71 -8.98
N ALA A 117 3.98 -5.65 -9.88
CA ALA A 117 5.06 -6.42 -10.49
C ALA A 117 5.73 -5.55 -11.55
N ILE A 118 7.00 -5.25 -11.36
CA ILE A 118 7.82 -4.43 -12.26
C ILE A 118 9.17 -5.10 -12.52
N ASP A 119 9.76 -4.82 -13.69
CA ASP A 119 11.07 -5.32 -14.09
C ASP A 119 11.84 -4.30 -14.93
N GLY A 120 13.05 -4.66 -15.33
CA GLY A 120 13.88 -3.84 -16.21
C GLY A 120 14.14 -2.43 -15.69
N ASP A 121 14.01 -1.45 -16.57
CA ASP A 121 14.29 -0.05 -16.26
C ASP A 121 13.36 0.56 -15.20
N ALA A 122 12.15 0.02 -15.05
CA ALA A 122 11.21 0.46 -14.03
C ALA A 122 11.73 0.29 -12.59
N LYS A 123 12.67 -0.63 -12.35
CA LYS A 123 13.29 -0.84 -11.04
C LYS A 123 14.30 0.23 -10.64
N LYS A 124 14.79 1.03 -11.59
CA LYS A 124 15.84 2.02 -11.34
C LYS A 124 15.38 3.24 -10.56
N ILE A 125 14.09 3.49 -10.48
CA ILE A 125 13.49 4.55 -9.65
C ILE A 125 12.50 3.98 -8.65
N PRO A 126 12.39 4.56 -7.44
CA PRO A 126 11.44 4.12 -6.45
C PRO A 126 10.01 4.34 -6.94
N SER A 127 9.14 3.37 -6.68
CA SER A 127 7.73 3.46 -7.07
C SER A 127 6.80 2.85 -6.03
N VAL A 128 5.65 3.48 -5.84
CA VAL A 128 4.61 3.04 -4.91
C VAL A 128 3.24 3.08 -5.56
N PHE A 129 2.36 2.21 -5.07
CA PHE A 129 0.96 2.18 -5.44
C PHE A 129 0.10 2.76 -4.32
N ILE A 130 -0.85 3.62 -4.68
CA ILE A 130 -1.78 4.28 -3.76
C ILE A 130 -3.23 4.11 -4.20
N SER A 131 -4.15 4.32 -3.28
CA SER A 131 -5.58 4.25 -3.58
C SER A 131 -6.02 5.32 -4.58
N LYS A 132 -7.16 5.08 -5.24
CA LYS A 132 -7.78 6.05 -6.14
C LYS A 132 -8.05 7.38 -5.44
N ARG A 133 -8.61 7.34 -4.22
CA ARG A 133 -8.93 8.54 -3.41
C ARG A 133 -7.71 9.44 -3.23
N TYR A 134 -6.55 8.87 -2.91
CA TYR A 134 -5.30 9.63 -2.74
C TYR A 134 -4.77 10.18 -4.06
N GLY A 135 -4.82 9.39 -5.13
CA GLY A 135 -4.41 9.85 -6.45
C GLY A 135 -5.24 11.02 -6.96
N GLU A 136 -6.56 10.96 -6.81
CA GLU A 136 -7.44 12.07 -7.18
C GLU A 136 -7.21 13.31 -6.31
N ALA A 137 -6.94 13.14 -5.00
CA ALA A 137 -6.60 14.26 -4.13
C ALA A 137 -5.30 14.95 -4.57
N LEU A 138 -4.25 14.19 -4.90
CA LEU A 138 -3.00 14.75 -5.41
C LEU A 138 -3.21 15.46 -6.76
N LYS A 139 -4.06 14.94 -7.63
CA LYS A 139 -4.34 15.51 -8.95
C LYS A 139 -5.02 16.88 -8.90
N THR A 140 -5.76 17.18 -7.83
CA THR A 140 -6.52 18.43 -7.69
C THR A 140 -5.69 19.61 -7.16
N GLY A 141 -4.45 19.37 -6.69
CA GLY A 141 -3.61 20.41 -6.10
C GLY A 141 -2.13 20.26 -6.43
N SER A 142 -1.36 21.23 -5.97
CA SER A 142 0.11 21.23 -6.06
C SER A 142 0.66 21.10 -4.65
N TYR A 143 0.90 19.87 -4.22
CA TYR A 143 1.40 19.54 -2.90
C TYR A 143 2.84 19.05 -2.98
N LYS A 144 3.45 18.79 -1.83
CA LYS A 144 4.75 18.11 -1.75
C LYS A 144 4.59 16.81 -1.00
N VAL A 145 5.31 15.79 -1.46
CA VAL A 145 5.29 14.44 -0.90
C VAL A 145 6.57 14.17 -0.15
N VAL A 146 6.47 13.60 1.06
CA VAL A 146 7.62 13.30 1.93
C VAL A 146 7.52 11.88 2.45
N PHE A 147 8.58 11.10 2.25
CA PHE A 147 8.70 9.73 2.79
C PHE A 147 9.56 9.76 4.05
N ASN A 148 8.97 9.48 5.21
CA ASN A 148 9.63 9.50 6.51
C ASN A 148 9.73 8.12 7.18
N ASN A 149 9.30 7.05 6.51
CA ASN A 149 9.08 5.72 7.10
C ASN A 149 8.13 5.79 8.31
N THR A 150 7.12 6.64 8.20
CA THR A 150 6.10 6.82 9.24
C THR A 150 5.07 5.71 9.11
N MET A 151 4.65 5.18 10.27
CA MET A 151 3.56 4.20 10.34
C MET A 151 2.26 4.88 10.77
N ALA A 152 1.15 4.41 10.26
CA ALA A 152 -0.18 4.85 10.67
C ALA A 152 -1.12 3.67 10.88
N ASN A 153 -1.98 3.79 11.87
CA ASN A 153 -3.04 2.82 12.10
C ASN A 153 -4.23 3.11 11.18
N ARG A 154 -4.76 2.06 10.57
CA ARG A 154 -5.94 2.11 9.70
C ARG A 154 -6.99 1.09 10.17
N PRO A 155 -8.28 1.39 10.01
CA PRO A 155 -9.30 0.36 10.16
C PRO A 155 -9.04 -0.79 9.18
N SER A 156 -9.09 -2.02 9.67
CA SER A 156 -8.97 -3.20 8.80
C SER A 156 -10.29 -3.40 8.03
N PRO A 157 -10.24 -3.56 6.70
CA PRO A 157 -11.44 -3.91 5.92
C PRO A 157 -11.95 -5.32 6.24
N GLU A 158 -11.11 -6.17 6.82
CA GLU A 158 -11.41 -7.55 7.21
C GLU A 158 -11.58 -7.70 8.72
N ALA A 159 -11.86 -6.59 9.42
CA ALA A 159 -12.05 -6.58 10.86
C ALA A 159 -13.07 -7.63 11.31
N ASP A 160 -12.73 -8.36 12.35
CA ASP A 160 -13.60 -9.40 12.98
C ASP A 160 -13.98 -10.58 12.04
N GLN A 161 -13.42 -10.68 10.83
CA GLN A 161 -13.59 -11.85 9.97
C GLN A 161 -12.63 -12.96 10.39
N LEU A 162 -13.01 -14.21 10.16
CA LEU A 162 -12.09 -15.33 10.34
C LEU A 162 -10.89 -15.16 9.42
N SER A 163 -9.68 -15.33 9.97
CA SER A 163 -8.46 -15.31 9.17
C SER A 163 -8.47 -16.48 8.18
N ASP A 164 -8.03 -16.25 6.95
CA ASP A 164 -8.03 -17.26 5.87
C ASP A 164 -7.26 -18.55 6.23
N PHE A 165 -6.25 -18.43 7.10
CA PHE A 165 -5.49 -19.57 7.60
C PHE A 165 -6.16 -20.28 8.79
N SER A 166 -7.26 -19.76 9.35
CA SER A 166 -7.92 -20.33 10.51
C SER A 166 -8.82 -21.51 10.14
N SER A 167 -8.54 -22.67 10.74
CA SER A 167 -9.38 -23.86 10.54
C SER A 167 -10.66 -23.78 11.39
N TRP A 168 -11.76 -24.20 10.81
CA TRP A 168 -13.06 -24.34 11.48
C TRP A 168 -13.85 -25.48 10.86
N GLY A 169 -14.78 -26.05 11.61
CA GLY A 169 -15.66 -27.10 11.11
C GLY A 169 -15.98 -28.18 12.11
N VAL A 170 -16.49 -29.30 11.61
CA VAL A 170 -16.87 -30.46 12.39
C VAL A 170 -15.65 -31.43 12.50
N THR A 171 -15.34 -31.88 13.72
CA THR A 171 -14.32 -32.89 13.97
C THR A 171 -14.80 -34.28 13.52
N THR A 172 -13.90 -35.25 13.47
CA THR A 172 -14.23 -36.64 13.05
C THR A 172 -15.23 -37.35 13.98
N ASP A 173 -15.34 -36.89 15.21
CA ASP A 173 -16.29 -37.36 16.24
C ASP A 173 -17.57 -36.51 16.31
N GLY A 174 -17.76 -35.61 15.38
CA GLY A 174 -18.99 -34.82 15.21
C GLY A 174 -19.10 -33.57 16.08
N GLN A 175 -18.04 -33.16 16.80
CA GLN A 175 -18.01 -31.91 17.55
C GLN A 175 -17.76 -30.71 16.65
N LEU A 176 -18.41 -29.58 16.95
CA LEU A 176 -18.17 -28.31 16.26
C LEU A 176 -17.00 -27.59 16.94
N LYS A 177 -15.96 -27.27 16.17
CA LYS A 177 -14.79 -26.48 16.61
C LYS A 177 -14.57 -25.32 15.64
N PRO A 178 -13.98 -24.19 16.07
CA PRO A 178 -13.38 -23.90 17.38
C PRO A 178 -14.41 -23.52 18.46
N ASP A 179 -13.98 -23.53 19.73
CA ASP A 179 -14.82 -23.18 20.89
C ASP A 179 -14.93 -21.64 21.04
N VAL A 180 -13.87 -20.91 20.73
CA VAL A 180 -13.78 -19.46 20.85
C VAL A 180 -12.96 -18.88 19.70
N THR A 181 -13.04 -17.56 19.53
CA THR A 181 -12.21 -16.81 18.58
C THR A 181 -11.37 -15.76 19.31
N ALA A 182 -10.18 -15.47 18.80
CA ALA A 182 -9.32 -14.40 19.29
C ALA A 182 -8.60 -13.71 18.13
N PRO A 183 -8.21 -12.43 18.28
CA PRO A 183 -7.35 -11.76 17.29
C PRO A 183 -6.04 -12.51 17.09
N GLY A 184 -5.71 -12.86 15.85
CA GLY A 184 -4.50 -13.61 15.48
C GLY A 184 -4.07 -13.34 14.04
N GLY A 185 -4.90 -12.64 13.25
CA GLY A 185 -4.57 -12.15 11.92
C GLY A 185 -4.27 -10.65 11.93
N ASN A 186 -3.33 -10.21 11.08
CA ASN A 186 -2.90 -8.81 10.94
C ASN A 186 -2.40 -8.23 12.29
N ILE A 187 -1.53 -8.97 12.98
CA ILE A 187 -0.92 -8.56 14.25
C ILE A 187 0.44 -7.94 13.99
N PHE A 188 0.51 -6.62 14.05
CA PHE A 188 1.78 -5.89 13.94
C PHE A 188 2.68 -6.20 15.13
N SER A 189 3.88 -6.71 14.87
CA SER A 189 4.81 -7.18 15.90
C SER A 189 6.27 -6.94 15.49
N SER A 190 7.19 -7.18 16.43
CA SER A 190 8.63 -7.20 16.15
C SER A 190 9.01 -8.49 15.41
N LEU A 191 9.85 -8.35 14.40
CA LEU A 191 10.46 -9.44 13.67
C LEU A 191 11.89 -9.72 14.17
N ASN A 192 12.47 -10.85 13.79
CA ASN A 192 13.76 -11.33 14.31
C ASN A 192 14.98 -10.54 13.82
N ASP A 193 14.83 -9.63 12.89
CA ASP A 193 15.89 -8.77 12.31
C ASP A 193 15.83 -7.31 12.80
N ASN A 194 15.20 -7.07 13.95
CA ASN A 194 14.91 -5.74 14.52
C ASN A 194 14.01 -4.83 13.64
N THR A 195 13.22 -5.44 12.79
CA THR A 195 12.13 -4.77 12.06
C THR A 195 10.78 -5.01 12.72
N TYR A 196 9.73 -4.41 12.18
CA TYR A 196 8.36 -4.62 12.59
C TYR A 196 7.50 -4.94 11.38
N GLY A 197 6.52 -5.80 11.56
CA GLY A 197 5.57 -6.20 10.51
C GLY A 197 4.41 -7.04 11.04
N ASP A 198 3.52 -7.43 10.17
CA ASP A 198 2.38 -8.33 10.36
C ASP A 198 2.46 -9.57 9.46
#